data_ba26705d85a7b4dbad6d82c2c7e9efb7
#
_entry.id   ba26705d85a7b4dbad6d82c2c7e9efb7
#
_cell.length_a   1.000
_cell.length_b   1.000
_cell.length_c   1.000
_cell.angle_alpha   90.00
_cell.angle_beta   90.00
_cell.angle_gamma   90.00
#
_symmetry.space_group_name_H-M   'P 1'
#
loop_
_entity.id
_entity.type
_entity.pdbx_description
1 polymer ?
#
loop_
_entity_poly.entity_id
_entity_poly.type
_entity_poly.pdbx_seq_one_letter_code
_entity_poly.pdbx_strand_id
1 'polypeptide(L)'
;MVLNYNMKKDLIISACANYTADKIEQYVNSIHESGFTGDKIMICYNLSEETHLYLKRMGWGCVTSVLQGHPHMKRLIDTWYVLEQNPFNEDYRYVITTDVRDVVFQTNPSDCLNKFFYTGMEWNNGIEVIIASEGLTYSEEQWGMKNMHEGYGETYLEWIKPKEIGNVGIILGKAEGVKNLLQLNYLVSQAGNTQHFTDQSSLNLIIHNELVKDKIKISKDICLQVGTRGDDFEIKDNKVMNGEEAFPIVHQYDRSDKLNSLYQHLKSTMSVPKENIFIPPTDAIPKLKMLKK
;
A
#
# COMPACT_ATOMS: atom_id res chain seq x y z
N MET A 1 -17.20 -6.71 -35.98
CA MET A 1 -16.18 -7.44 -35.18
C MET A 1 -15.77 -6.51 -34.07
N VAL A 2 -16.41 -6.60 -32.88
CA VAL A 2 -16.08 -5.79 -31.73
C VAL A 2 -14.82 -6.43 -31.13
N LEU A 3 -13.69 -5.77 -31.30
CA LEU A 3 -12.47 -6.15 -30.59
C LEU A 3 -12.76 -5.99 -29.09
N ASN A 4 -13.00 -7.10 -28.41
CA ASN A 4 -12.94 -7.14 -26.94
C ASN A 4 -11.49 -6.82 -26.55
N TYR A 5 -11.20 -5.54 -26.37
CA TYR A 5 -10.04 -5.15 -25.59
C TYR A 5 -10.32 -5.66 -24.18
N ASN A 6 -9.65 -6.73 -23.77
CA ASN A 6 -9.56 -7.12 -22.38
C ASN A 6 -8.98 -5.92 -21.64
N MET A 7 -9.84 -5.09 -21.02
CA MET A 7 -9.37 -3.98 -20.22
C MET A 7 -8.62 -4.58 -19.04
N LYS A 8 -7.31 -4.25 -18.96
CA LYS A 8 -6.49 -4.65 -17.84
C LYS A 8 -7.14 -4.22 -16.54
N LYS A 9 -7.18 -5.10 -15.56
CA LYS A 9 -7.71 -4.82 -14.22
C LYS A 9 -6.71 -4.02 -13.39
N ASP A 10 -7.19 -3.46 -12.31
CA ASP A 10 -6.36 -2.91 -11.25
C ASP A 10 -6.31 -3.89 -10.08
N LEU A 11 -5.26 -3.81 -9.28
CA LEU A 11 -5.03 -4.70 -8.15
C LEU A 11 -4.77 -3.90 -6.89
N ILE A 12 -5.49 -4.20 -5.80
CA ILE A 12 -5.06 -3.90 -4.45
C ILE A 12 -4.40 -5.14 -3.86
N ILE A 13 -3.13 -5.02 -3.46
CA ILE A 13 -2.38 -6.08 -2.81
C ILE A 13 -1.73 -5.56 -1.54
N SER A 14 -2.03 -6.19 -0.41
CA SER A 14 -1.52 -5.79 0.89
C SER A 14 -1.14 -7.00 1.73
N ALA A 15 -0.47 -6.77 2.84
CA ALA A 15 -0.02 -7.84 3.72
C ALA A 15 -0.47 -7.59 5.16
N CYS A 16 -0.89 -8.64 5.86
CA CYS A 16 -1.21 -8.56 7.27
C CYS A 16 -0.65 -9.74 8.06
N ALA A 17 -0.20 -9.44 9.28
CA ALA A 17 0.45 -10.40 10.16
C ALA A 17 -0.25 -10.45 11.53
N ASN A 18 -0.69 -11.62 11.96
CA ASN A 18 -1.30 -11.86 13.27
C ASN A 18 -2.56 -11.00 13.55
N TYR A 19 -3.26 -10.51 12.52
CA TYR A 19 -4.48 -9.74 12.69
C TYR A 19 -5.72 -10.64 12.70
N THR A 20 -6.67 -10.26 13.53
CA THR A 20 -8.02 -10.79 13.55
C THR A 20 -8.91 -9.98 12.60
N ALA A 21 -10.07 -10.51 12.22
CA ALA A 21 -10.98 -9.87 11.28
C ALA A 21 -11.38 -8.45 11.72
N ASP A 22 -11.65 -8.24 13.02
CA ASP A 22 -12.00 -6.95 13.59
C ASP A 22 -10.91 -5.87 13.46
N LYS A 23 -9.64 -6.29 13.33
CA LYS A 23 -8.51 -5.37 13.13
C LYS A 23 -8.35 -4.87 11.69
N ILE A 24 -8.91 -5.58 10.74
CA ILE A 24 -8.80 -5.27 9.31
C ILE A 24 -10.14 -4.90 8.68
N GLU A 25 -11.22 -4.95 9.44
CA GLU A 25 -12.58 -4.77 8.95
C GLU A 25 -12.80 -3.39 8.33
N GLN A 26 -12.33 -2.32 8.96
CA GLN A 26 -12.46 -0.96 8.43
C GLN A 26 -11.72 -0.81 7.09
N TYR A 27 -10.53 -1.38 6.97
CA TYR A 27 -9.79 -1.42 5.72
C TYR A 27 -10.56 -2.13 4.61
N VAL A 28 -10.99 -3.36 4.87
CA VAL A 28 -11.69 -4.22 3.90
C VAL A 28 -13.01 -3.59 3.45
N ASN A 29 -13.80 -3.07 4.39
CA ASN A 29 -15.08 -2.45 4.11
C ASN A 29 -14.93 -1.12 3.38
N SER A 30 -13.93 -0.30 3.74
CA SER A 30 -13.67 0.96 3.03
C SER A 30 -13.33 0.77 1.55
N ILE A 31 -12.58 -0.27 1.22
CA ILE A 31 -12.29 -0.60 -0.18
C ILE A 31 -13.56 -0.97 -0.94
N HIS A 32 -14.45 -1.73 -0.30
CA HIS A 32 -15.74 -2.06 -0.89
C HIS A 32 -16.59 -0.79 -1.10
N GLU A 33 -16.71 0.06 -0.09
CA GLU A 33 -17.48 1.30 -0.15
C GLU A 33 -16.87 2.34 -1.11
N SER A 34 -15.56 2.30 -1.35
CA SER A 34 -14.88 3.19 -2.30
C SER A 34 -15.32 2.98 -3.76
N GLY A 35 -16.01 1.87 -4.05
CA GLY A 35 -16.40 1.50 -5.41
C GLY A 35 -15.27 0.86 -6.22
N PHE A 36 -14.20 0.39 -5.57
CA PHE A 36 -13.14 -0.34 -6.26
C PHE A 36 -13.63 -1.69 -6.78
N THR A 37 -13.48 -1.92 -8.08
CA THR A 37 -13.96 -3.12 -8.79
C THR A 37 -12.84 -4.08 -9.24
N GLY A 38 -11.58 -3.72 -9.00
CA GLY A 38 -10.42 -4.54 -9.33
C GLY A 38 -10.24 -5.74 -8.41
N ASP A 39 -9.19 -6.50 -8.66
CA ASP A 39 -8.84 -7.65 -7.85
C ASP A 39 -8.22 -7.22 -6.51
N LYS A 40 -8.41 -8.03 -5.47
CA LYS A 40 -7.94 -7.77 -4.11
C LYS A 40 -7.19 -9.00 -3.59
N ILE A 41 -5.94 -8.82 -3.19
CA ILE A 41 -5.08 -9.89 -2.67
C ILE A 41 -4.56 -9.49 -1.28
N MET A 42 -4.68 -10.41 -0.33
CA MET A 42 -4.08 -10.31 0.99
C MET A 42 -2.98 -11.35 1.17
N ILE A 43 -1.75 -10.89 1.43
CA ILE A 43 -0.65 -11.77 1.86
C ILE A 43 -0.82 -11.98 3.37
N CYS A 44 -1.01 -13.21 3.77
CA CYS A 44 -1.44 -13.60 5.11
C CYS A 44 -0.30 -14.27 5.88
N TYR A 45 0.12 -13.65 6.98
CA TYR A 45 1.10 -14.21 7.90
C TYR A 45 0.40 -14.59 9.22
N ASN A 46 0.35 -15.88 9.53
CA ASN A 46 -0.19 -16.39 10.79
C ASN A 46 -1.61 -15.92 11.09
N LEU A 47 -2.48 -15.83 10.10
CA LEU A 47 -3.89 -15.50 10.31
C LEU A 47 -4.69 -16.73 10.72
N SER A 48 -5.72 -16.53 11.56
CA SER A 48 -6.69 -17.57 11.91
C SER A 48 -7.52 -17.99 10.69
N GLU A 49 -8.08 -19.20 10.74
CA GLU A 49 -9.02 -19.68 9.73
C GLU A 49 -10.23 -18.75 9.59
N GLU A 50 -10.73 -18.23 10.71
CA GLU A 50 -11.84 -17.27 10.75
C GLU A 50 -11.51 -16.00 9.94
N THR A 51 -10.31 -15.43 10.13
CA THR A 51 -9.87 -14.24 9.38
C THR A 51 -9.72 -14.55 7.88
N HIS A 52 -9.20 -15.72 7.51
CA HIS A 52 -9.15 -16.14 6.12
C HIS A 52 -10.55 -16.28 5.50
N LEU A 53 -11.49 -16.89 6.22
CA LEU A 53 -12.87 -17.02 5.75
C LEU A 53 -13.56 -15.66 5.60
N TYR A 54 -13.32 -14.74 6.54
CA TYR A 54 -13.81 -13.37 6.43
C TYR A 54 -13.29 -12.70 5.14
N LEU A 55 -11.97 -12.70 4.90
CA LEU A 55 -11.39 -12.12 3.70
C LEU A 55 -11.95 -12.72 2.41
N LYS A 56 -12.07 -14.04 2.33
CA LYS A 56 -12.65 -14.73 1.18
C LYS A 56 -14.10 -14.31 0.93
N ARG A 57 -14.91 -14.21 1.98
CA ARG A 57 -16.31 -13.74 1.88
C ARG A 57 -16.40 -12.32 1.37
N MET A 58 -15.42 -11.48 1.69
CA MET A 58 -15.30 -10.10 1.20
C MET A 58 -14.66 -10.01 -0.19
N GLY A 59 -14.47 -11.14 -0.88
CA GLY A 59 -13.95 -11.18 -2.25
C GLY A 59 -12.43 -10.98 -2.36
N TRP A 60 -11.68 -11.30 -1.31
CA TRP A 60 -10.22 -11.24 -1.32
C TRP A 60 -9.61 -12.59 -1.69
N GLY A 61 -8.61 -12.56 -2.59
CA GLY A 61 -7.65 -13.63 -2.73
C GLY A 61 -6.69 -13.65 -1.51
N CYS A 62 -6.44 -14.82 -0.93
CA CYS A 62 -5.52 -14.95 0.20
C CYS A 62 -4.29 -15.76 -0.21
N VAL A 63 -3.12 -15.18 0.00
CA VAL A 63 -1.82 -15.81 -0.22
C VAL A 63 -1.18 -16.06 1.13
N THR A 64 -1.09 -17.30 1.57
CA THR A 64 -0.42 -17.63 2.83
C THR A 64 1.09 -17.69 2.63
N SER A 65 1.83 -16.95 3.44
CA SER A 65 3.28 -16.95 3.46
C SER A 65 3.80 -17.19 4.88
N VAL A 66 5.01 -17.77 4.98
CA VAL A 66 5.69 -17.98 6.26
C VAL A 66 6.40 -16.69 6.64
N LEU A 67 6.08 -16.18 7.83
CA LEU A 67 6.76 -15.01 8.38
C LEU A 67 8.18 -15.39 8.82
N GLN A 68 9.15 -14.94 8.06
CA GLN A 68 10.58 -15.04 8.39
C GLN A 68 11.16 -13.63 8.43
N GLY A 69 11.73 -13.24 9.56
CA GLY A 69 12.19 -11.88 9.78
C GLY A 69 11.07 -10.91 10.08
N HIS A 70 11.32 -9.64 9.84
CA HIS A 70 10.38 -8.58 10.18
C HIS A 70 9.26 -8.44 9.13
N PRO A 71 7.97 -8.39 9.51
CA PRO A 71 6.85 -8.35 8.56
C PRO A 71 6.91 -7.14 7.62
N HIS A 72 7.38 -5.98 8.07
CA HIS A 72 7.49 -4.78 7.24
C HIS A 72 8.44 -4.95 6.06
N MET A 73 9.55 -5.66 6.22
CA MET A 73 10.46 -5.96 5.12
C MET A 73 10.01 -7.19 4.31
N LYS A 74 9.48 -8.21 5.00
CA LYS A 74 9.03 -9.44 4.35
C LYS A 74 7.89 -9.18 3.36
N ARG A 75 6.95 -8.28 3.67
CA ARG A 75 5.86 -7.90 2.77
C ARG A 75 6.34 -7.38 1.41
N LEU A 76 7.48 -6.69 1.36
CA LEU A 76 8.02 -6.14 0.11
C LEU A 76 8.35 -7.24 -0.88
N ILE A 77 9.13 -8.23 -0.42
CA ILE A 77 9.57 -9.33 -1.29
C ILE A 77 8.42 -10.31 -1.60
N ASP A 78 7.50 -10.53 -0.67
CA ASP A 78 6.37 -11.41 -0.92
C ASP A 78 5.36 -10.78 -1.89
N THR A 79 5.13 -9.46 -1.79
CA THR A 79 4.30 -8.74 -2.76
C THR A 79 4.95 -8.78 -4.15
N TRP A 80 6.25 -8.49 -4.24
CA TRP A 80 6.99 -8.63 -5.49
C TRP A 80 6.86 -10.05 -6.06
N TYR A 81 7.05 -11.08 -5.24
CA TYR A 81 6.97 -12.47 -5.68
C TYR A 81 5.59 -12.83 -6.21
N VAL A 82 4.51 -12.40 -5.54
CA VAL A 82 3.13 -12.61 -6.02
C VAL A 82 2.90 -11.93 -7.37
N LEU A 83 3.39 -10.71 -7.53
CA LEU A 83 3.28 -9.98 -8.80
C LEU A 83 4.10 -10.63 -9.92
N GLU A 84 5.30 -11.11 -9.61
CA GLU A 84 6.21 -11.77 -10.56
C GLU A 84 5.69 -13.14 -11.01
N GLN A 85 5.21 -13.96 -10.07
CA GLN A 85 4.66 -15.28 -10.39
C GLN A 85 3.29 -15.18 -11.07
N ASN A 86 2.60 -14.06 -10.88
CA ASN A 86 1.28 -13.80 -11.45
C ASN A 86 0.35 -15.04 -11.38
N PRO A 87 0.08 -15.58 -10.17
CA PRO A 87 -0.65 -16.84 -10.01
C PRO A 87 -2.10 -16.76 -10.51
N PHE A 88 -2.61 -15.55 -10.73
CA PHE A 88 -3.95 -15.30 -11.25
C PHE A 88 -3.98 -15.16 -12.76
N ASN A 89 -2.80 -15.17 -13.43
CA ASN A 89 -2.65 -15.01 -14.89
C ASN A 89 -3.37 -13.77 -15.44
N GLU A 90 -3.38 -12.69 -14.65
CA GLU A 90 -4.02 -11.42 -14.97
C GLU A 90 -2.95 -10.37 -15.33
N ASP A 91 -3.20 -9.58 -16.34
CA ASP A 91 -2.34 -8.46 -16.72
C ASP A 91 -2.87 -7.19 -16.08
N TYR A 92 -2.31 -6.82 -14.92
CA TYR A 92 -2.73 -5.65 -14.17
C TYR A 92 -2.22 -4.35 -14.79
N ARG A 93 -3.10 -3.35 -14.83
CA ARG A 93 -2.78 -1.99 -15.25
C ARG A 93 -2.09 -1.22 -14.13
N TYR A 94 -2.75 -1.16 -12.98
CA TYR A 94 -2.27 -0.52 -11.78
C TYR A 94 -2.20 -1.49 -10.61
N VAL A 95 -1.22 -1.27 -9.77
CA VAL A 95 -1.07 -1.94 -8.46
C VAL A 95 -1.08 -0.88 -7.37
N ILE A 96 -1.88 -1.14 -6.34
CA ILE A 96 -2.00 -0.34 -5.12
C ILE A 96 -1.57 -1.24 -3.96
N THR A 97 -0.51 -0.87 -3.25
CA THR A 97 -0.10 -1.56 -2.02
C THR A 97 -0.12 -0.61 -0.85
N THR A 98 -0.75 -1.05 0.25
CA THR A 98 -0.95 -0.22 1.44
C THR A 98 -0.72 -1.00 2.72
N ASP A 99 -0.48 -0.29 3.81
CA ASP A 99 -0.73 -0.80 5.16
C ASP A 99 -2.22 -1.16 5.30
N VAL A 100 -2.58 -1.95 6.32
CA VAL A 100 -3.92 -2.55 6.42
C VAL A 100 -4.70 -2.04 7.62
N ARG A 101 -4.08 -2.00 8.81
CA ARG A 101 -4.81 -1.76 10.06
C ARG A 101 -5.39 -0.35 10.16
N ASP A 102 -4.64 0.62 9.70
CA ASP A 102 -4.85 2.05 9.93
C ASP A 102 -5.02 2.85 8.63
N VAL A 103 -5.49 2.18 7.58
CA VAL A 103 -5.77 2.77 6.27
C VAL A 103 -7.25 2.65 5.92
N VAL A 104 -7.84 3.72 5.40
CA VAL A 104 -9.21 3.78 4.90
C VAL A 104 -9.22 4.40 3.50
N PHE A 105 -9.97 3.78 2.58
CA PHE A 105 -10.22 4.31 1.24
C PHE A 105 -11.53 5.10 1.26
N GLN A 106 -11.47 6.37 0.86
CA GLN A 106 -12.66 7.22 0.79
C GLN A 106 -13.26 7.31 -0.61
N THR A 107 -12.44 7.09 -1.63
CA THR A 107 -12.86 7.09 -3.03
C THR A 107 -12.14 5.97 -3.78
N ASN A 108 -12.61 5.67 -4.99
CA ASN A 108 -12.00 4.64 -5.82
C ASN A 108 -10.56 5.03 -6.21
N PRO A 109 -9.54 4.29 -5.78
CA PRO A 109 -8.15 4.62 -6.08
C PRO A 109 -7.81 4.49 -7.57
N SER A 110 -8.57 3.69 -8.35
CA SER A 110 -8.40 3.61 -9.79
C SER A 110 -8.72 4.93 -10.50
N ASP A 111 -9.72 5.68 -9.99
CA ASP A 111 -10.08 6.98 -10.56
C ASP A 111 -8.97 8.02 -10.30
N CYS A 112 -8.39 7.99 -9.11
CA CYS A 112 -7.23 8.80 -8.77
C CYS A 112 -6.05 8.52 -9.71
N LEU A 113 -5.73 7.24 -9.93
CA LEU A 113 -4.65 6.83 -10.84
C LEU A 113 -4.95 7.17 -12.30
N ASN A 114 -6.20 7.00 -12.74
CA ASN A 114 -6.61 7.42 -14.06
C ASN A 114 -6.43 8.94 -14.25
N LYS A 115 -6.91 9.73 -13.27
CA LYS A 115 -6.73 11.19 -13.28
C LYS A 115 -5.24 11.54 -13.37
N PHE A 116 -4.40 10.89 -12.58
CA PHE A 116 -2.96 11.15 -12.55
C PHE A 116 -2.26 10.78 -13.87
N PHE A 117 -2.53 9.59 -14.42
CA PHE A 117 -1.78 9.08 -15.58
C PHE A 117 -2.38 9.46 -16.94
N TYR A 118 -3.67 9.80 -17.04
CA TYR A 118 -4.35 10.06 -18.32
C TYR A 118 -4.77 11.50 -18.57
N THR A 119 -4.65 12.41 -17.61
CA THR A 119 -5.08 13.81 -17.83
C THR A 119 -4.17 14.62 -18.76
N GLY A 120 -3.22 13.98 -19.44
CA GLY A 120 -2.42 14.61 -20.50
C GLY A 120 -1.47 15.72 -20.03
N MET A 121 -1.22 15.83 -18.75
CA MET A 121 -0.24 16.80 -18.24
C MET A 121 1.16 16.33 -18.60
N GLU A 122 1.90 17.15 -19.36
CA GLU A 122 3.26 16.86 -19.86
C GLU A 122 4.23 16.44 -18.75
N TRP A 123 3.99 16.91 -17.51
CA TRP A 123 4.82 16.61 -16.36
C TRP A 123 4.69 15.18 -15.80
N ASN A 124 3.73 14.39 -16.30
CA ASN A 124 3.58 12.96 -15.94
C ASN A 124 4.37 12.02 -16.88
N ASN A 125 5.05 12.55 -17.90
CA ASN A 125 5.88 11.77 -18.80
C ASN A 125 7.01 11.09 -18.04
N GLY A 126 7.00 9.74 -18.04
CA GLY A 126 8.02 8.92 -17.38
C GLY A 126 7.66 8.46 -15.98
N ILE A 127 6.69 9.08 -15.28
CA ILE A 127 6.28 8.62 -13.95
C ILE A 127 5.62 7.25 -14.04
N GLU A 128 6.07 6.34 -13.19
CA GLU A 128 5.56 4.97 -13.09
C GLU A 128 4.92 4.68 -11.73
N VAL A 129 5.41 5.36 -10.66
CA VAL A 129 4.95 5.13 -9.29
C VAL A 129 4.67 6.45 -8.57
N ILE A 130 3.62 6.42 -7.74
CA ILE A 130 3.26 7.49 -6.82
C ILE A 130 3.39 6.96 -5.40
N ILE A 131 4.00 7.75 -4.53
CA ILE A 131 4.18 7.44 -3.11
C ILE A 131 3.54 8.56 -2.30
N ALA A 132 2.80 8.20 -1.26
CA ALA A 132 2.22 9.20 -0.37
C ALA A 132 3.32 9.96 0.38
N SER A 133 3.18 11.27 0.44
CA SER A 133 4.06 12.15 1.20
C SER A 133 3.67 12.18 2.68
N GLU A 134 4.65 12.14 3.56
CA GLU A 134 4.44 12.45 5.00
C GLU A 134 4.16 13.95 5.24
N GLY A 135 4.43 14.81 4.24
CA GLY A 135 4.28 16.25 4.34
C GLY A 135 5.42 16.96 5.08
N LEU A 136 6.43 16.24 5.52
CA LEU A 136 7.60 16.68 6.27
C LEU A 136 8.88 16.26 5.57
N THR A 137 9.98 16.94 5.90
CA THR A 137 11.35 16.49 5.56
C THR A 137 11.91 15.61 6.69
N TYR A 138 12.98 14.88 6.41
CA TYR A 138 13.63 14.08 7.45
C TYR A 138 14.12 14.91 8.63
N SER A 139 14.60 16.14 8.39
CA SER A 139 15.06 17.04 9.47
C SER A 139 13.94 17.44 10.45
N GLU A 140 12.69 17.30 10.08
CA GLU A 140 11.52 17.63 10.89
C GLU A 140 10.93 16.42 11.63
N GLU A 141 11.37 15.19 11.30
CA GLU A 141 10.77 13.96 11.80
C GLU A 141 11.82 13.07 12.51
N GLN A 142 11.78 13.06 13.85
CA GLN A 142 12.80 12.42 14.69
C GLN A 142 12.85 10.90 14.55
N TRP A 143 11.71 10.24 14.37
CA TRP A 143 11.65 8.78 14.22
C TRP A 143 12.32 8.34 12.92
N GLY A 144 12.07 9.03 11.81
CA GLY A 144 12.70 8.76 10.52
C GLY A 144 14.21 9.03 10.54
N MET A 145 14.64 10.15 11.17
CA MET A 145 16.06 10.41 11.35
C MET A 145 16.76 9.30 12.13
N LYS A 146 16.16 8.87 13.24
CA LYS A 146 16.68 7.76 14.05
C LYS A 146 16.81 6.47 13.22
N ASN A 147 15.75 6.06 12.54
CA ASN A 147 15.76 4.83 11.73
C ASN A 147 16.76 4.90 10.57
N MET A 148 16.91 6.08 9.94
CA MET A 148 17.91 6.28 8.90
C MET A 148 19.32 6.14 9.43
N HIS A 149 19.62 6.78 10.56
CA HIS A 149 20.91 6.69 11.22
C HIS A 149 21.25 5.26 11.66
N GLU A 150 20.33 4.60 12.35
CA GLU A 150 20.50 3.23 12.84
C GLU A 150 20.58 2.19 11.72
N GLY A 151 19.84 2.42 10.64
CA GLY A 151 19.81 1.52 9.48
C GLY A 151 20.98 1.69 8.52
N TYR A 152 21.41 2.94 8.26
CA TYR A 152 22.34 3.27 7.17
C TYR A 152 23.50 4.18 7.58
N GLY A 153 23.49 4.73 8.79
CA GLY A 153 24.56 5.56 9.34
C GLY A 153 24.48 7.05 9.01
N GLU A 154 25.40 7.82 9.57
CA GLU A 154 25.40 9.27 9.56
C GLU A 154 25.48 9.86 8.14
N THR A 155 26.29 9.29 7.26
CA THR A 155 26.47 9.81 5.89
C THR A 155 25.15 9.84 5.12
N TYR A 156 24.36 8.79 5.22
CA TYR A 156 23.04 8.73 4.56
C TYR A 156 22.02 9.62 5.25
N LEU A 157 22.08 9.71 6.59
CA LEU A 157 21.24 10.64 7.33
C LEU A 157 21.47 12.10 6.88
N GLU A 158 22.71 12.55 6.84
CA GLU A 158 23.02 13.92 6.41
C GLU A 158 22.56 14.21 4.97
N TRP A 159 22.69 13.25 4.08
CA TRP A 159 22.23 13.38 2.70
C TRP A 159 20.70 13.47 2.58
N ILE A 160 19.96 12.72 3.41
CA ILE A 160 18.51 12.65 3.32
C ILE A 160 17.79 13.75 4.11
N LYS A 161 18.43 14.35 5.12
CA LYS A 161 17.83 15.36 6.00
C LYS A 161 16.95 16.42 5.31
N PRO A 162 17.39 17.06 4.20
CA PRO A 162 16.58 18.08 3.52
C PRO A 162 15.49 17.52 2.61
N LYS A 163 15.33 16.20 2.53
CA LYS A 163 14.44 15.54 1.58
C LYS A 163 13.08 15.28 2.20
N GLU A 164 12.01 15.42 1.39
CA GLU A 164 10.65 15.06 1.76
C GLU A 164 10.53 13.55 2.01
N ILE A 165 9.78 13.16 3.02
CA ILE A 165 9.58 11.76 3.38
C ILE A 165 8.46 11.14 2.53
N GLY A 166 8.80 10.11 1.77
CA GLY A 166 7.83 9.21 1.15
C GLY A 166 7.43 8.09 2.12
N ASN A 167 6.14 7.87 2.29
CA ASN A 167 5.60 6.86 3.20
C ASN A 167 5.54 5.48 2.52
N VAL A 168 6.19 4.48 3.12
CA VAL A 168 6.23 3.10 2.60
C VAL A 168 4.90 2.35 2.74
N GLY A 169 4.01 2.86 3.56
CA GLY A 169 2.68 2.27 3.79
C GLY A 169 1.67 2.56 2.67
N ILE A 170 1.96 3.46 1.72
CA ILE A 170 1.06 3.83 0.62
C ILE A 170 1.86 4.02 -0.67
N ILE A 171 1.81 3.04 -1.55
CA ILE A 171 2.50 3.02 -2.85
C ILE A 171 1.50 2.61 -3.93
N LEU A 172 1.37 3.42 -4.98
CA LEU A 172 0.45 3.19 -6.10
C LEU A 172 1.17 3.42 -7.43
N GLY A 173 0.74 2.77 -8.49
CA GLY A 173 1.30 3.08 -9.80
C GLY A 173 1.04 2.02 -10.87
N LYS A 174 1.75 2.15 -11.98
CA LYS A 174 1.77 1.13 -13.03
C LYS A 174 2.32 -0.18 -12.45
N ALA A 175 1.71 -1.30 -12.80
CA ALA A 175 2.01 -2.59 -12.18
C ALA A 175 3.51 -2.94 -12.21
N GLU A 176 4.16 -2.75 -13.34
CA GLU A 176 5.59 -3.03 -13.49
C GLU A 176 6.47 -2.09 -12.65
N GLY A 177 6.12 -0.79 -12.60
CA GLY A 177 6.84 0.19 -11.78
C GLY A 177 6.77 -0.13 -10.30
N VAL A 178 5.58 -0.46 -9.79
CA VAL A 178 5.40 -0.86 -8.38
C VAL A 178 6.15 -2.15 -8.08
N LYS A 179 6.05 -3.17 -8.94
CA LYS A 179 6.77 -4.44 -8.79
C LYS A 179 8.29 -4.22 -8.68
N ASN A 180 8.86 -3.45 -9.58
CA ASN A 180 10.29 -3.15 -9.58
C ASN A 180 10.74 -2.35 -8.36
N LEU A 181 9.93 -1.37 -7.91
CA LEU A 181 10.21 -0.61 -6.70
C LEU A 181 10.21 -1.50 -5.45
N LEU A 182 9.25 -2.41 -5.31
CA LEU A 182 9.17 -3.31 -4.16
C LEU A 182 10.40 -4.23 -4.06
N GLN A 183 10.85 -4.78 -5.20
CA GLN A 183 12.07 -5.58 -5.26
C GLN A 183 13.30 -4.77 -4.84
N LEU A 184 13.46 -3.60 -5.43
CA LEU A 184 14.59 -2.72 -5.12
C LEU A 184 14.57 -2.29 -3.65
N ASN A 185 13.39 -1.92 -3.12
CA ASN A 185 13.23 -1.53 -1.73
C ASN A 185 13.62 -2.69 -0.78
N TYR A 186 13.19 -3.91 -1.09
CA TYR A 186 13.62 -5.07 -0.32
C TYR A 186 15.14 -5.26 -0.36
N LEU A 187 15.76 -5.22 -1.53
CA LEU A 187 17.22 -5.40 -1.68
C LEU A 187 18.01 -4.34 -0.91
N VAL A 188 17.61 -3.08 -1.02
CA VAL A 188 18.27 -1.98 -0.28
C VAL A 188 18.05 -2.12 1.22
N SER A 189 16.85 -2.54 1.66
CA SER A 189 16.57 -2.77 3.08
C SER A 189 17.45 -3.87 3.69
N GLN A 190 17.84 -4.88 2.89
CA GLN A 190 18.75 -5.94 3.35
C GLN A 190 20.22 -5.48 3.43
N ALA A 191 20.59 -4.41 2.74
CA ALA A 191 21.94 -3.84 2.82
C ALA A 191 22.12 -2.97 4.09
N GLY A 192 21.03 -2.52 4.72
CA GLY A 192 21.06 -1.80 5.98
C GLY A 192 21.18 -2.72 7.20
N ASN A 193 21.11 -2.11 8.39
CA ASN A 193 21.03 -2.87 9.63
C ASN A 193 19.61 -3.46 9.81
N THR A 194 19.46 -4.73 9.45
CA THR A 194 18.16 -5.43 9.43
C THR A 194 17.52 -5.65 10.80
N GLN A 195 18.17 -5.27 11.89
CA GLN A 195 17.57 -5.27 13.23
C GLN A 195 16.60 -4.07 13.43
N HIS A 196 16.64 -3.09 12.54
CA HIS A 196 15.80 -1.91 12.54
C HIS A 196 14.74 -1.94 11.44
N PHE A 197 13.73 -1.08 11.56
CA PHE A 197 12.69 -0.88 10.54
C PHE A 197 13.27 -0.09 9.37
N THR A 198 13.88 -0.77 8.43
CA THR A 198 14.59 -0.13 7.32
C THR A 198 13.74 0.02 6.05
N ASP A 199 12.50 -0.46 6.02
CA ASP A 199 11.63 -0.42 4.83
C ASP A 199 11.33 1.01 4.36
N GLN A 200 11.02 1.94 5.27
CA GLN A 200 10.81 3.35 4.93
C GLN A 200 12.13 4.07 4.63
N SER A 201 13.17 3.80 5.40
CA SER A 201 14.48 4.40 5.16
C SER A 201 15.05 3.99 3.80
N SER A 202 15.00 2.71 3.45
CA SER A 202 15.44 2.20 2.14
C SER A 202 14.62 2.76 0.99
N LEU A 203 13.28 2.84 1.15
CA LEU A 203 12.43 3.49 0.15
C LEU A 203 12.90 4.91 -0.13
N ASN A 204 13.16 5.70 0.92
CA ASN A 204 13.56 7.09 0.76
C ASN A 204 14.96 7.25 0.17
N LEU A 205 15.90 6.34 0.44
CA LEU A 205 17.19 6.31 -0.27
C LEU A 205 17.01 6.07 -1.78
N ILE A 206 16.03 5.26 -2.15
CA ILE A 206 15.74 4.94 -3.56
C ILE A 206 15.08 6.13 -4.26
N ILE A 207 13.96 6.63 -3.72
CA ILE A 207 13.13 7.63 -4.41
C ILE A 207 13.81 8.99 -4.60
N HIS A 208 14.81 9.26 -3.78
CA HIS A 208 15.64 10.46 -3.91
C HIS A 208 16.93 10.24 -4.71
N ASN A 209 17.14 9.01 -5.20
CA ASN A 209 18.32 8.71 -6.03
C ASN A 209 18.12 9.21 -7.45
N GLU A 210 19.13 9.86 -8.03
CA GLU A 210 19.10 10.44 -9.36
C GLU A 210 18.73 9.45 -10.47
N LEU A 211 19.02 8.15 -10.29
CA LEU A 211 18.73 7.10 -11.29
C LEU A 211 17.24 6.79 -11.44
N VAL A 212 16.42 7.07 -10.42
CA VAL A 212 15.01 6.64 -10.42
C VAL A 212 14.02 7.76 -10.10
N LYS A 213 14.48 8.92 -9.63
CA LYS A 213 13.62 10.04 -9.19
C LYS A 213 12.62 10.48 -10.27
N ASP A 214 12.99 10.43 -11.54
CA ASP A 214 12.15 10.85 -12.66
C ASP A 214 11.01 9.84 -12.97
N LYS A 215 11.05 8.66 -12.34
CA LYS A 215 10.01 7.64 -12.47
C LYS A 215 9.06 7.59 -11.28
N ILE A 216 9.37 8.33 -10.21
CA ILE A 216 8.64 8.26 -8.95
C ILE A 216 8.19 9.66 -8.53
N LYS A 217 6.91 9.78 -8.21
CA LYS A 217 6.31 11.01 -7.69
C LYS A 217 5.96 10.84 -6.22
N ILE A 218 6.48 11.69 -5.36
CA ILE A 218 5.96 11.87 -4.00
C ILE A 218 4.79 12.84 -4.07
N SER A 219 3.62 12.49 -3.52
CA SER A 219 2.40 13.29 -3.62
C SER A 219 1.68 13.41 -2.29
N LYS A 220 1.22 14.63 -1.99
CA LYS A 220 0.37 14.97 -0.84
C LYS A 220 -1.12 14.78 -1.15
N ASP A 221 -1.48 14.56 -2.42
CA ASP A 221 -2.86 14.57 -2.88
C ASP A 221 -3.54 13.21 -2.83
N ILE A 222 -2.74 12.12 -2.82
CA ILE A 222 -3.29 10.75 -2.85
C ILE A 222 -3.68 10.23 -1.47
N CYS A 223 -3.12 10.81 -0.39
CA CYS A 223 -3.34 10.32 0.96
C CYS A 223 -3.13 11.41 2.01
N LEU A 224 -4.04 11.50 2.97
CA LEU A 224 -3.79 12.22 4.22
C LEU A 224 -2.97 11.32 5.16
N GLN A 225 -1.81 11.81 5.60
CA GLN A 225 -0.97 11.18 6.63
C GLN A 225 -1.28 11.80 8.00
N VAL A 226 -2.16 11.18 8.77
CA VAL A 226 -2.62 11.72 10.06
C VAL A 226 -1.49 11.74 11.09
N GLY A 227 -0.60 10.77 11.03
CA GLY A 227 0.51 10.65 11.98
C GLY A 227 1.46 11.84 12.00
N THR A 228 1.59 12.56 10.90
CA THR A 228 2.46 13.73 10.75
C THR A 228 1.70 15.05 10.69
N ARG A 229 0.46 15.03 10.20
CA ARG A 229 -0.38 16.24 10.09
C ARG A 229 -1.31 16.47 11.28
N GLY A 230 -1.51 15.44 12.12
CA GLY A 230 -2.48 15.54 13.23
C GLY A 230 -3.91 15.76 12.73
N ASP A 231 -4.67 16.58 13.45
CA ASP A 231 -6.08 16.91 13.15
C ASP A 231 -6.27 18.14 12.25
N ASP A 232 -5.24 18.54 11.51
CA ASP A 232 -5.32 19.63 10.53
C ASP A 232 -5.91 19.15 9.21
N PHE A 233 -7.23 18.94 9.21
CA PHE A 233 -8.01 18.53 8.03
C PHE A 233 -9.47 18.97 8.15
N GLU A 234 -10.11 19.17 7.00
CA GLU A 234 -11.54 19.44 6.89
C GLU A 234 -12.32 18.12 6.66
N ILE A 235 -13.51 18.02 7.28
CA ILE A 235 -14.48 16.95 7.01
C ILE A 235 -15.72 17.55 6.38
N LYS A 236 -16.11 17.04 5.21
CA LYS A 236 -17.33 17.38 4.51
C LYS A 236 -17.98 16.12 3.94
N ASP A 237 -19.29 15.97 4.10
CA ASP A 237 -20.06 14.82 3.62
C ASP A 237 -19.46 13.46 4.06
N ASN A 238 -19.05 13.41 5.32
CA ASN A 238 -18.36 12.23 5.93
C ASN A 238 -17.05 11.83 5.25
N LYS A 239 -16.38 12.77 4.58
CA LYS A 239 -15.08 12.55 3.96
C LYS A 239 -14.07 13.61 4.38
N VAL A 240 -12.84 13.21 4.52
CA VAL A 240 -11.71 14.12 4.75
C VAL A 240 -11.31 14.74 3.42
N MET A 241 -11.24 16.06 3.39
CA MET A 241 -11.08 16.84 2.16
C MET A 241 -9.62 17.22 1.89
N ASN A 242 -9.29 17.30 0.60
CA ASN A 242 -8.09 17.92 0.04
C ASN A 242 -8.56 19.03 -0.90
N GLY A 243 -8.80 20.21 -0.36
CA GLY A 243 -9.48 21.29 -1.09
C GLY A 243 -10.93 20.92 -1.43
N GLU A 244 -11.28 20.92 -2.71
CA GLU A 244 -12.65 20.62 -3.17
C GLU A 244 -12.94 19.12 -3.32
N GLU A 245 -11.91 18.27 -3.34
CA GLU A 245 -12.03 16.82 -3.51
C GLU A 245 -11.72 16.08 -2.20
N ALA A 246 -12.26 14.89 -2.03
CA ALA A 246 -11.87 14.05 -0.90
C ALA A 246 -10.50 13.41 -1.15
N PHE A 247 -9.68 13.24 -0.10
CA PHE A 247 -8.52 12.39 -0.20
C PHE A 247 -8.94 10.97 -0.62
N PRO A 248 -8.30 10.35 -1.61
CA PRO A 248 -8.58 8.95 -1.96
C PRO A 248 -8.35 8.00 -0.78
N ILE A 249 -7.30 8.25 -0.01
CA ILE A 249 -6.85 7.40 1.09
C ILE A 249 -6.59 8.26 2.33
N VAL A 250 -6.91 7.73 3.50
CA VAL A 250 -6.52 8.27 4.81
C VAL A 250 -5.71 7.21 5.53
N HIS A 251 -4.48 7.54 5.92
CA HIS A 251 -3.56 6.66 6.63
C HIS A 251 -3.35 7.10 8.08
N GLN A 252 -3.20 6.14 8.98
CA GLN A 252 -3.03 6.36 10.41
C GLN A 252 -4.23 7.11 11.03
N TYR A 253 -5.44 6.85 10.51
CA TYR A 253 -6.67 7.46 11.01
C TYR A 253 -6.91 7.16 12.50
N ASP A 254 -6.37 6.06 13.01
CA ASP A 254 -6.47 5.62 14.40
C ASP A 254 -5.72 6.55 15.39
N ARG A 255 -4.95 7.50 14.90
CA ARG A 255 -4.29 8.54 15.68
C ARG A 255 -5.15 9.79 15.90
N SER A 256 -6.35 9.85 15.35
CA SER A 256 -7.32 10.93 15.51
C SER A 256 -8.65 10.40 16.04
N ASP A 257 -9.11 10.91 17.17
CA ASP A 257 -10.41 10.55 17.73
C ASP A 257 -11.56 10.93 16.80
N LYS A 258 -11.42 12.05 16.06
CA LYS A 258 -12.39 12.49 15.06
C LYS A 258 -12.53 11.46 13.94
N LEU A 259 -11.41 10.94 13.42
CA LEU A 259 -11.42 9.97 12.35
C LEU A 259 -11.81 8.57 12.82
N ASN A 260 -11.40 8.19 14.03
CA ASN A 260 -11.89 6.96 14.65
C ASN A 260 -13.43 6.95 14.73
N SER A 261 -14.02 8.09 15.14
CA SER A 261 -15.46 8.24 15.20
C SER A 261 -16.09 8.25 13.80
N LEU A 262 -15.48 8.97 12.85
CA LEU A 262 -15.95 9.06 11.47
C LEU A 262 -16.03 7.68 10.80
N TYR A 263 -15.00 6.85 10.96
CA TYR A 263 -14.92 5.53 10.31
C TYR A 263 -15.46 4.38 11.16
N GLN A 264 -16.12 4.67 12.28
CA GLN A 264 -16.72 3.63 13.13
C GLN A 264 -17.81 2.82 12.39
N HIS A 265 -18.52 3.44 11.44
CA HIS A 265 -19.54 2.76 10.63
C HIS A 265 -18.96 1.63 9.77
N LEU A 266 -17.67 1.66 9.42
CA LEU A 266 -16.99 0.59 8.69
C LEU A 266 -16.76 -0.67 9.53
N LYS A 267 -16.97 -0.58 10.86
CA LYS A 267 -16.95 -1.72 11.77
C LYS A 267 -18.32 -2.32 11.86
N SER A 268 -18.84 -3.24 11.46
CA SER A 268 -20.15 -3.86 11.86
C SER A 268 -21.32 -3.82 10.90
N THR A 269 -21.24 -3.14 9.75
CA THR A 269 -22.46 -2.91 8.96
C THR A 269 -22.63 -3.81 7.74
N MET A 270 -21.64 -4.60 7.38
CA MET A 270 -21.81 -5.45 6.20
C MET A 270 -22.32 -6.85 6.55
N SER A 271 -23.61 -7.03 6.32
CA SER A 271 -24.12 -8.35 5.95
C SER A 271 -23.34 -8.80 4.71
N VAL A 272 -22.47 -9.80 4.91
CA VAL A 272 -21.63 -10.40 3.87
C VAL A 272 -22.44 -10.57 2.58
N PRO A 273 -22.02 -10.01 1.42
CA PRO A 273 -22.70 -10.25 0.16
C PRO A 273 -22.75 -11.77 -0.08
N LYS A 274 -23.95 -12.32 -0.28
CA LYS A 274 -24.12 -13.76 -0.52
C LYS A 274 -23.68 -14.19 -1.92
N GLU A 275 -23.35 -13.25 -2.79
CA GLU A 275 -23.05 -13.48 -4.20
C GLU A 275 -21.68 -12.88 -4.53
N ASN A 276 -20.85 -13.70 -5.17
CA ASN A 276 -19.47 -13.49 -5.63
C ASN A 276 -18.37 -13.89 -4.64
N ILE A 277 -18.37 -15.18 -4.28
CA ILE A 277 -17.16 -15.77 -3.72
C ILE A 277 -16.17 -15.98 -4.88
N PHE A 278 -15.24 -15.07 -5.06
CA PHE A 278 -14.04 -15.36 -5.84
C PHE A 278 -13.24 -16.40 -5.05
N ILE A 279 -13.32 -17.64 -5.49
CA ILE A 279 -12.45 -18.72 -4.99
C ILE A 279 -11.29 -18.78 -5.97
N PRO A 280 -10.12 -18.18 -5.66
CA PRO A 280 -8.93 -18.46 -6.45
C PRO A 280 -8.68 -19.97 -6.38
N PRO A 281 -8.19 -20.60 -7.45
CA PRO A 281 -7.84 -22.01 -7.42
C PRO A 281 -6.87 -22.24 -6.26
N THR A 282 -7.30 -23.05 -5.30
CA THR A 282 -6.59 -23.32 -4.04
C THR A 282 -5.23 -23.99 -4.22
N ASP A 283 -4.91 -24.40 -5.45
CA ASP A 283 -3.68 -25.11 -5.82
C ASP A 283 -2.65 -24.22 -6.57
N ALA A 284 -2.92 -22.93 -6.75
CA ALA A 284 -2.13 -22.07 -7.65
C ALA A 284 -0.81 -21.55 -7.05
N ILE A 285 -0.52 -21.80 -5.76
CA ILE A 285 0.74 -21.40 -5.17
C ILE A 285 1.50 -22.66 -4.75
N PRO A 286 2.56 -23.04 -5.47
CA PRO A 286 3.49 -24.03 -4.96
C PRO A 286 3.95 -23.54 -3.59
N LYS A 287 3.79 -24.37 -2.54
CA LYS A 287 4.44 -24.11 -1.26
C LYS A 287 5.86 -23.70 -1.58
N LEU A 288 6.25 -22.49 -1.20
CA LEU A 288 7.61 -21.98 -1.34
C LEU A 288 8.55 -23.06 -0.81
N LYS A 289 9.06 -23.92 -1.70
CA LYS A 289 10.13 -24.84 -1.36
C LYS A 289 11.34 -23.96 -1.14
N MET A 290 11.63 -23.68 0.12
CA MET A 290 12.89 -23.07 0.48
C MET A 290 14.00 -23.88 -0.16
N LEU A 291 14.83 -23.24 -0.95
CA LEU A 291 16.15 -23.76 -1.29
C LEU A 291 16.88 -23.96 0.04
N LYS A 292 16.89 -25.20 0.51
CA LYS A 292 17.82 -25.60 1.58
C LYS A 292 19.23 -25.45 1.00
N LYS A 293 20.01 -24.53 1.57
CA LYS A 293 21.47 -24.61 1.49
C LYS A 293 21.93 -25.71 2.38
#